data_b4b536a2e7abc045de732165779171f0
#
_entry.id   b4b536a2e7abc045de732165779171f0
#
_cell.length_a   1.000
_cell.length_b   1.000
_cell.length_c   1.000
_cell.angle_alpha   90.00
_cell.angle_beta   90.00
_cell.angle_gamma   90.00
#
_symmetry.space_group_name_H-M   'P 1'
#
loop_
_entity.id
_entity.type
_entity.pdbx_description
1 polymer ?
#
loop_
_entity_poly.entity_id
_entity_poly.type
_entity_poly.pdbx_seq_one_letter_code
_entity_poly.pdbx_strand_id
1 'polypeptide(L)'
;MTIQFRSVGRWVALFAVLSLVVAACSGPGASVSGSAGASAEATATPVPEPEPDELTVLEWSGYEAEDFWTDFKSGSPDTELSFEFGISDADILALMEGGSEADIFHFYTGWQQFYVDQGLVREIDTSKLTNWDNVPESFKALGQIDGKQYYVPWDWGFTSIMYNTEHVDEVTSWDALFDPQYADHISMWNDGPAAVSVSAYINGWDETQITAEQLTQIEADWIAQKPLNAFYWSSEYVELCPNYGPLDEQVWIAYAWQGCYATSLAAGAPVAYANPDEGRNSWVGLYGISATSDSPELALAFLDAKLAELTCSNAVTLFYYGCANQEVMDAIEDPVLIEAFALDDPSILETTNFTPLVTQEQRDAWTTMWSRVQAE
;
A
#
# COMPACT_ATOMS: atom_id res chain seq x y z
N MET A 1 -6.30 -39.39 -13.28
CA MET A 1 -7.07 -38.83 -14.40
C MET A 1 -6.14 -37.91 -15.16
N THR A 2 -5.65 -38.32 -16.31
CA THR A 2 -4.50 -37.72 -17.01
C THR A 2 -5.03 -36.67 -17.97
N ILE A 3 -4.62 -35.42 -17.83
CA ILE A 3 -4.98 -34.34 -18.76
C ILE A 3 -3.79 -34.09 -19.69
N GLN A 4 -4.02 -34.33 -20.99
CA GLN A 4 -3.06 -34.10 -22.06
C GLN A 4 -3.04 -32.61 -22.48
N PHE A 5 -1.85 -32.04 -22.54
CA PHE A 5 -1.60 -30.77 -23.19
C PHE A 5 -1.63 -30.90 -24.72
N ARG A 6 -2.46 -30.07 -25.36
CA ARG A 6 -2.45 -29.89 -26.82
C ARG A 6 -1.65 -28.63 -27.16
N SER A 7 -0.58 -28.82 -27.90
CA SER A 7 0.20 -27.80 -28.56
C SER A 7 -0.57 -27.12 -29.70
N VAL A 8 -0.62 -25.78 -29.74
CA VAL A 8 -1.10 -25.03 -30.90
C VAL A 8 0.06 -24.23 -31.50
N GLY A 9 0.19 -24.43 -32.83
CA GLY A 9 1.37 -24.05 -33.60
C GLY A 9 1.49 -22.55 -33.91
N ARG A 10 2.73 -22.21 -34.16
CA ARG A 10 3.24 -20.90 -34.61
C ARG A 10 2.72 -20.58 -36.01
N TRP A 11 2.19 -19.36 -36.20
CA TRP A 11 2.09 -18.74 -37.52
C TRP A 11 2.94 -17.45 -37.51
N VAL A 12 3.97 -17.46 -38.38
CA VAL A 12 4.78 -16.30 -38.71
C VAL A 12 4.15 -15.65 -39.93
N ALA A 13 3.81 -14.38 -39.85
CA ALA A 13 3.43 -13.57 -41.00
C ALA A 13 4.43 -12.44 -41.17
N LEU A 14 5.21 -12.52 -42.24
CA LEU A 14 6.03 -11.43 -42.77
C LEU A 14 5.10 -10.41 -43.44
N PHE A 15 5.26 -9.12 -43.11
CA PHE A 15 4.81 -8.03 -43.97
C PHE A 15 5.98 -7.15 -44.39
N ALA A 16 6.05 -6.94 -45.70
CA ALA A 16 7.09 -6.23 -46.42
C ALA A 16 6.84 -4.72 -46.36
N VAL A 17 7.96 -4.01 -46.22
CA VAL A 17 8.04 -2.54 -46.32
C VAL A 17 7.88 -2.10 -47.78
N LEU A 18 7.03 -1.11 -48.04
CA LEU A 18 6.96 -0.39 -49.31
C LEU A 18 7.16 1.10 -49.05
N SER A 19 8.35 1.58 -49.38
CA SER A 19 8.72 3.00 -49.34
C SER A 19 8.25 3.71 -50.61
N LEU A 20 7.54 4.82 -50.45
CA LEU A 20 7.22 5.73 -51.59
C LEU A 20 7.90 7.09 -51.35
N VAL A 21 8.85 7.39 -52.20
CA VAL A 21 9.53 8.69 -52.33
C VAL A 21 8.70 9.52 -53.33
N VAL A 22 8.31 10.74 -52.93
CA VAL A 22 7.80 11.74 -53.93
C VAL A 22 8.70 12.97 -53.84
N ALA A 23 9.23 13.30 -55.00
CA ALA A 23 10.21 14.36 -55.22
C ALA A 23 9.53 15.75 -55.35
N ALA A 24 10.29 16.75 -54.92
CA ALA A 24 10.02 18.17 -55.06
C ALA A 24 10.11 18.66 -56.50
N CYS A 25 9.25 19.60 -56.87
CA CYS A 25 9.52 20.50 -57.99
C CYS A 25 9.36 21.95 -57.53
N SER A 26 10.45 22.67 -57.66
CA SER A 26 10.59 24.11 -57.52
C SER A 26 10.25 24.85 -58.80
N GLY A 27 9.59 26.02 -58.68
CA GLY A 27 9.50 27.02 -59.75
C GLY A 27 9.25 28.42 -59.18
N PRO A 28 9.91 29.47 -59.69
CA PRO A 28 9.94 30.78 -59.10
C PRO A 28 8.92 31.75 -59.76
N GLY A 29 8.48 32.73 -58.98
CA GLY A 29 7.86 33.89 -59.60
C GLY A 29 6.98 34.79 -58.79
N ALA A 30 7.45 36.01 -58.63
CA ALA A 30 6.74 37.29 -58.54
C ALA A 30 6.34 37.85 -57.19
N SER A 31 7.03 38.90 -56.82
CA SER A 31 6.78 39.91 -55.80
C SER A 31 5.49 40.69 -56.10
N VAL A 32 4.60 40.84 -55.10
CA VAL A 32 3.66 41.96 -55.02
C VAL A 32 3.63 42.47 -53.58
N SER A 33 4.04 43.73 -53.40
CA SER A 33 3.87 44.49 -52.17
C SER A 33 2.41 44.82 -51.93
N GLY A 34 1.89 44.40 -50.79
CA GLY A 34 0.61 44.81 -50.28
C GLY A 34 0.66 44.91 -48.76
N SER A 35 0.78 46.16 -48.24
CA SER A 35 0.63 46.47 -46.85
C SER A 35 -0.82 46.29 -46.45
N ALA A 36 -1.10 45.35 -45.55
CA ALA A 36 -2.38 45.24 -44.84
C ALA A 36 -2.11 44.82 -43.40
N GLY A 37 -2.76 45.52 -42.51
CA GLY A 37 -2.56 45.42 -41.05
C GLY A 37 -2.71 44.00 -40.52
N ALA A 38 -1.76 43.60 -39.69
CA ALA A 38 -1.82 42.40 -38.91
C ALA A 38 -2.88 42.57 -37.81
N SER A 39 -4.08 42.04 -38.09
CA SER A 39 -5.01 41.68 -37.04
C SER A 39 -4.38 40.45 -36.31
N ALA A 40 -3.99 40.62 -35.09
CA ALA A 40 -3.58 39.48 -34.26
C ALA A 40 -4.80 38.57 -34.11
N GLU A 41 -4.84 37.45 -34.81
CA GLU A 41 -5.70 36.36 -34.45
C GLU A 41 -5.35 35.91 -33.04
N ALA A 42 -6.27 36.15 -32.13
CA ALA A 42 -6.18 35.53 -30.79
C ALA A 42 -6.15 34.02 -31.03
N THR A 43 -5.01 33.43 -30.71
CA THR A 43 -4.84 31.98 -30.64
C THR A 43 -5.87 31.50 -29.62
N ALA A 44 -6.92 30.86 -30.05
CA ALA A 44 -7.86 30.21 -29.16
C ALA A 44 -7.08 29.21 -28.30
N THR A 45 -7.19 29.36 -27.00
CA THR A 45 -6.70 28.34 -26.07
C THR A 45 -7.35 27.03 -26.47
N PRO A 46 -6.64 25.94 -26.68
CA PRO A 46 -7.26 24.65 -26.98
C PRO A 46 -8.28 24.35 -25.88
N VAL A 47 -9.51 24.05 -26.29
CA VAL A 47 -10.49 23.47 -25.37
C VAL A 47 -9.92 22.11 -24.99
N PRO A 48 -9.75 21.79 -23.70
CA PRO A 48 -9.31 20.47 -23.29
C PRO A 48 -10.25 19.41 -23.92
N GLU A 49 -9.69 18.34 -24.46
CA GLU A 49 -10.49 17.18 -24.84
C GLU A 49 -11.17 16.65 -23.56
N PRO A 50 -12.42 16.19 -23.64
CA PRO A 50 -13.07 15.56 -22.51
C PRO A 50 -12.26 14.31 -22.09
N GLU A 51 -12.11 14.11 -20.78
CA GLU A 51 -11.49 12.91 -20.25
C GLU A 51 -12.29 11.66 -20.65
N PRO A 52 -11.65 10.48 -20.80
CA PRO A 52 -12.35 9.21 -20.99
C PRO A 52 -13.32 8.94 -19.82
N ASP A 53 -14.41 8.24 -20.11
CA ASP A 53 -15.37 7.77 -19.10
C ASP A 53 -14.89 6.41 -18.49
N GLU A 54 -13.60 6.16 -18.49
CA GLU A 54 -12.96 4.94 -17.96
C GLU A 54 -11.81 5.29 -17.01
N LEU A 55 -11.61 4.43 -16.00
CA LEU A 55 -10.57 4.59 -14.99
C LEU A 55 -9.98 3.22 -14.64
N THR A 56 -8.66 3.11 -14.68
CA THR A 56 -7.94 1.89 -14.31
C THR A 56 -7.18 2.12 -13.01
N VAL A 57 -7.36 1.20 -12.03
CA VAL A 57 -6.69 1.25 -10.74
C VAL A 57 -5.76 0.05 -10.60
N LEU A 58 -4.48 0.28 -10.36
CA LEU A 58 -3.51 -0.74 -9.96
C LEU A 58 -3.62 -0.93 -8.44
N GLU A 59 -4.12 -2.10 -8.05
CA GLU A 59 -4.64 -2.35 -6.71
C GLU A 59 -4.15 -3.68 -6.13
N TRP A 60 -4.40 -3.91 -4.87
CA TRP A 60 -4.26 -5.20 -4.22
C TRP A 60 -5.52 -6.05 -4.43
N SER A 61 -5.34 -7.36 -4.62
CA SER A 61 -6.47 -8.28 -4.76
C SER A 61 -7.37 -8.25 -3.53
N GLY A 62 -8.67 -8.10 -3.75
CA GLY A 62 -9.69 -7.93 -2.71
C GLY A 62 -10.24 -6.50 -2.62
N TYR A 63 -9.46 -5.49 -3.01
CA TYR A 63 -9.87 -4.09 -2.98
C TYR A 63 -10.73 -3.67 -4.20
N GLU A 64 -10.88 -4.56 -5.19
CA GLU A 64 -11.82 -4.42 -6.29
C GLU A 64 -13.29 -4.57 -5.87
N ALA A 65 -13.54 -5.03 -4.64
CA ALA A 65 -14.89 -5.13 -4.10
C ALA A 65 -15.56 -3.75 -4.05
N GLU A 66 -16.83 -3.66 -4.51
CA GLU A 66 -17.57 -2.40 -4.62
C GLU A 66 -17.68 -1.66 -3.29
N ASP A 67 -17.62 -2.37 -2.17
CA ASP A 67 -17.63 -1.78 -0.82
C ASP A 67 -16.47 -0.79 -0.60
N PHE A 68 -15.32 -0.99 -1.25
CA PHE A 68 -14.17 -0.09 -1.16
C PHE A 68 -14.23 1.13 -2.08
N TRP A 69 -15.26 1.27 -2.92
CA TRP A 69 -15.43 2.40 -3.84
C TRP A 69 -16.91 2.78 -4.06
N THR A 70 -17.76 2.50 -3.07
CA THR A 70 -19.22 2.70 -3.12
C THR A 70 -19.60 4.17 -3.41
N ASP A 71 -18.92 5.14 -2.76
CA ASP A 71 -19.19 6.55 -2.98
C ASP A 71 -18.81 6.99 -4.39
N PHE A 72 -17.70 6.49 -4.94
CA PHE A 72 -17.31 6.73 -6.33
C PHE A 72 -18.36 6.20 -7.30
N LYS A 73 -18.83 4.97 -7.10
CA LYS A 73 -19.89 4.38 -7.91
C LYS A 73 -21.17 5.22 -7.92
N SER A 74 -21.50 5.79 -6.77
CA SER A 74 -22.68 6.64 -6.63
C SER A 74 -22.50 7.99 -7.30
N GLY A 75 -21.30 8.57 -7.26
CA GLY A 75 -20.97 9.87 -7.86
C GLY A 75 -20.70 9.81 -9.36
N SER A 76 -20.20 8.67 -9.87
CA SER A 76 -19.79 8.47 -11.25
C SER A 76 -20.35 7.15 -11.79
N PRO A 77 -21.68 6.99 -11.89
CA PRO A 77 -22.33 5.71 -12.19
C PRO A 77 -22.05 5.18 -13.61
N ASP A 78 -21.71 6.06 -14.52
CA ASP A 78 -21.48 5.74 -15.95
C ASP A 78 -19.98 5.44 -16.23
N THR A 79 -19.08 5.65 -15.26
CA THR A 79 -17.66 5.37 -15.40
C THR A 79 -17.40 3.86 -15.43
N GLU A 80 -16.63 3.41 -16.42
CA GLU A 80 -16.09 2.06 -16.48
C GLU A 80 -14.82 1.99 -15.59
N LEU A 81 -14.93 1.27 -14.47
CA LEU A 81 -13.81 1.05 -13.53
C LEU A 81 -13.21 -0.32 -13.79
N SER A 82 -11.90 -0.37 -14.00
CA SER A 82 -11.12 -1.59 -14.18
C SER A 82 -9.97 -1.67 -13.17
N PHE A 83 -9.48 -2.90 -12.91
CA PHE A 83 -8.44 -3.16 -11.94
C PHE A 83 -7.31 -3.99 -12.54
N GLU A 84 -6.08 -3.55 -12.29
CA GLU A 84 -4.87 -4.35 -12.40
C GLU A 84 -4.42 -4.72 -10.97
N PHE A 85 -3.68 -5.81 -10.81
CA PHE A 85 -3.32 -6.27 -9.47
C PHE A 85 -1.81 -6.44 -9.31
N GLY A 86 -1.27 -5.88 -8.20
CA GLY A 86 0.04 -6.20 -7.68
C GLY A 86 -0.05 -7.18 -6.50
N ILE A 87 1.03 -7.90 -6.25
CA ILE A 87 1.12 -8.88 -5.15
C ILE A 87 2.02 -8.41 -4.00
N SER A 88 2.70 -7.28 -4.19
CA SER A 88 3.53 -6.60 -3.20
C SER A 88 3.77 -5.17 -3.64
N ASP A 89 4.21 -4.29 -2.72
CA ASP A 89 4.59 -2.91 -3.08
C ASP A 89 5.71 -2.86 -4.14
N ALA A 90 6.66 -3.80 -4.06
CA ALA A 90 7.72 -3.93 -5.05
C ALA A 90 7.18 -4.30 -6.43
N ASP A 91 6.15 -5.16 -6.48
CA ASP A 91 5.50 -5.55 -7.72
C ASP A 91 4.70 -4.40 -8.31
N ILE A 92 3.95 -3.65 -7.49
CA ILE A 92 3.22 -2.44 -7.91
C ILE A 92 4.19 -1.41 -8.49
N LEU A 93 5.33 -1.15 -7.83
CA LEU A 93 6.36 -0.27 -8.37
C LEU A 93 6.90 -0.79 -9.71
N ALA A 94 7.23 -2.08 -9.80
CA ALA A 94 7.74 -2.69 -11.03
C ALA A 94 6.74 -2.63 -12.20
N LEU A 95 5.44 -2.79 -11.93
CA LEU A 95 4.38 -2.62 -12.93
C LEU A 95 4.32 -1.18 -13.43
N MET A 96 4.38 -0.19 -12.52
CA MET A 96 4.44 1.23 -12.89
C MET A 96 5.70 1.57 -13.70
N GLU A 97 6.88 1.07 -13.31
CA GLU A 97 8.13 1.21 -14.06
C GLU A 97 8.06 0.52 -15.43
N GLY A 98 7.34 -0.58 -15.51
CA GLY A 98 7.09 -1.35 -16.73
C GLY A 98 6.13 -0.66 -17.70
N GLY A 99 5.51 0.47 -17.32
CA GLY A 99 4.60 1.24 -18.14
C GLY A 99 3.15 0.76 -18.05
N SER A 100 2.69 0.37 -16.84
CA SER A 100 1.25 0.16 -16.58
C SER A 100 0.45 1.37 -17.05
N GLU A 101 -0.70 1.11 -17.67
CA GLU A 101 -1.65 2.12 -18.13
C GLU A 101 -2.63 2.55 -17.04
N ALA A 102 -2.40 2.14 -15.78
CA ALA A 102 -3.24 2.52 -14.66
C ALA A 102 -3.21 4.03 -14.40
N ASP A 103 -4.38 4.60 -14.16
CA ASP A 103 -4.57 6.00 -13.79
C ASP A 103 -4.21 6.27 -12.33
N ILE A 104 -4.52 5.29 -11.48
CA ILE A 104 -4.33 5.32 -10.03
C ILE A 104 -3.57 4.07 -9.62
N PHE A 105 -2.71 4.20 -8.61
CA PHE A 105 -2.04 3.05 -8.00
C PHE A 105 -2.06 3.16 -6.48
N HIS A 106 -2.20 2.01 -5.82
CA HIS A 106 -2.26 1.86 -4.37
C HIS A 106 -1.04 1.09 -3.86
N PHE A 107 -0.36 1.67 -2.88
CA PHE A 107 0.80 1.07 -2.23
C PHE A 107 0.87 1.50 -0.76
N TYR A 108 1.72 0.85 0.04
CA TYR A 108 1.87 1.20 1.44
C TYR A 108 3.10 2.06 1.72
N THR A 109 3.12 2.71 2.89
CA THR A 109 4.23 3.57 3.34
C THR A 109 5.60 2.90 3.22
N GLY A 110 6.63 3.72 2.94
CA GLY A 110 8.00 3.26 2.72
C GLY A 110 8.42 3.20 1.24
N TRP A 111 7.53 3.52 0.29
CA TRP A 111 7.80 3.46 -1.16
C TRP A 111 7.62 4.79 -1.89
N GLN A 112 7.12 5.82 -1.24
CA GLN A 112 6.68 7.08 -1.83
C GLN A 112 7.75 7.75 -2.70
N GLN A 113 9.01 7.77 -2.20
CA GLN A 113 10.11 8.47 -2.85
C GLN A 113 10.46 7.85 -4.21
N PHE A 114 10.34 6.52 -4.34
CA PHE A 114 10.70 5.83 -5.59
C PHE A 114 9.83 6.28 -6.78
N TYR A 115 8.53 6.45 -6.58
CA TYR A 115 7.63 6.91 -7.63
C TYR A 115 7.89 8.36 -8.03
N VAL A 116 8.22 9.22 -7.06
CA VAL A 116 8.53 10.64 -7.32
C VAL A 116 9.86 10.76 -8.06
N ASP A 117 10.91 10.05 -7.62
CA ASP A 117 12.24 10.09 -8.23
C ASP A 117 12.22 9.63 -9.69
N GLN A 118 11.33 8.73 -10.03
CA GLN A 118 11.17 8.19 -11.38
C GLN A 118 10.15 8.95 -12.23
N GLY A 119 9.46 9.95 -11.64
CA GLY A 119 8.45 10.74 -12.35
C GLY A 119 7.20 9.94 -12.72
N LEU A 120 6.85 8.91 -11.93
CA LEU A 120 5.71 8.02 -12.17
C LEU A 120 4.39 8.56 -11.59
N VAL A 121 4.45 9.55 -10.71
CA VAL A 121 3.31 10.12 -9.99
C VAL A 121 3.20 11.62 -10.25
N ARG A 122 1.98 12.14 -10.31
CA ARG A 122 1.73 13.59 -10.39
C ARG A 122 1.39 14.20 -9.04
N GLU A 123 1.63 15.50 -8.88
CA GLU A 123 1.20 16.30 -7.75
C GLU A 123 -0.34 16.38 -7.69
N ILE A 124 -0.92 16.28 -6.50
CA ILE A 124 -2.34 16.29 -6.24
C ILE A 124 -2.77 17.68 -5.74
N ASP A 125 -3.79 18.25 -6.38
CA ASP A 125 -4.46 19.47 -5.90
C ASP A 125 -5.48 19.10 -4.81
N THR A 126 -5.06 19.11 -3.56
CA THR A 126 -5.90 18.74 -2.42
C THR A 126 -7.06 19.70 -2.17
N SER A 127 -7.06 20.90 -2.76
CA SER A 127 -8.18 21.83 -2.66
C SER A 127 -9.46 21.33 -3.33
N LYS A 128 -9.34 20.30 -4.17
CA LYS A 128 -10.45 19.63 -4.84
C LYS A 128 -11.01 18.43 -4.06
N LEU A 129 -10.34 18.00 -2.99
CA LEU A 129 -10.79 16.89 -2.15
C LEU A 129 -11.70 17.43 -1.03
N THR A 130 -12.97 17.02 -1.03
CA THR A 130 -14.00 17.55 -0.11
C THR A 130 -13.82 17.08 1.33
N ASN A 131 -13.23 15.87 1.50
CA ASN A 131 -12.98 15.26 2.82
C ASN A 131 -11.53 15.43 3.31
N TRP A 132 -10.72 16.26 2.60
CA TRP A 132 -9.29 16.41 2.94
C TRP A 132 -9.05 16.99 4.33
N ASP A 133 -9.91 17.89 4.79
CA ASP A 133 -9.76 18.52 6.12
C ASP A 133 -9.94 17.49 7.26
N ASN A 134 -10.64 16.38 7.00
CA ASN A 134 -10.85 15.29 7.96
C ASN A 134 -9.67 14.31 8.06
N VAL A 135 -8.69 14.41 7.14
CA VAL A 135 -7.48 13.58 7.18
C VAL A 135 -6.53 14.11 8.27
N PRO A 136 -6.03 13.27 9.20
CA PRO A 136 -5.05 13.67 10.20
C PRO A 136 -3.78 14.27 9.57
N GLU A 137 -3.21 15.31 10.19
CA GLU A 137 -2.00 15.96 9.68
C GLU A 137 -0.79 15.00 9.59
N SER A 138 -0.69 14.04 10.53
CA SER A 138 0.32 12.98 10.50
C SER A 138 0.21 12.12 9.24
N PHE A 139 -1.01 11.81 8.79
CA PHE A 139 -1.23 11.04 7.57
C PHE A 139 -1.02 11.89 6.31
N LYS A 140 -1.48 13.15 6.30
CA LYS A 140 -1.17 14.09 5.20
C LYS A 140 0.32 14.20 4.95
N ALA A 141 1.12 14.27 6.03
CA ALA A 141 2.57 14.34 5.95
C ALA A 141 3.20 13.12 5.27
N LEU A 142 2.63 11.91 5.41
CA LEU A 142 3.11 10.69 4.73
C LEU A 142 2.95 10.76 3.20
N GLY A 143 1.98 11.54 2.72
CA GLY A 143 1.75 11.75 1.30
C GLY A 143 2.58 12.88 0.68
N GLN A 144 3.44 13.55 1.48
CA GLN A 144 4.23 14.70 1.03
C GLN A 144 5.68 14.33 0.73
N ILE A 145 6.17 14.85 -0.41
CA ILE A 145 7.59 14.81 -0.78
C ILE A 145 8.00 16.25 -1.15
N ASP A 146 9.06 16.76 -0.55
CA ASP A 146 9.59 18.11 -0.77
C ASP A 146 8.52 19.23 -0.64
N GLY A 147 7.57 19.05 0.27
CA GLY A 147 6.50 20.02 0.57
C GLY A 147 5.35 20.03 -0.45
N LYS A 148 5.28 19.04 -1.32
CA LYS A 148 4.21 18.85 -2.30
C LYS A 148 3.43 17.58 -1.96
N GLN A 149 2.11 17.62 -2.14
CA GLN A 149 1.26 16.45 -1.96
C GLN A 149 1.23 15.61 -3.24
N TYR A 150 1.66 14.36 -3.14
CA TYR A 150 1.63 13.38 -4.23
C TYR A 150 0.67 12.23 -3.98
N TYR A 151 0.31 11.97 -2.71
CA TYR A 151 -0.48 10.80 -2.34
C TYR A 151 -1.61 11.18 -1.40
N VAL A 152 -2.74 10.48 -1.56
CA VAL A 152 -3.86 10.53 -0.63
C VAL A 152 -3.78 9.31 0.28
N PRO A 153 -3.60 9.48 1.60
CA PRO A 153 -3.72 8.39 2.54
C PRO A 153 -5.17 7.93 2.62
N TRP A 154 -5.38 6.62 2.73
CA TRP A 154 -6.73 6.08 2.78
C TRP A 154 -6.94 5.09 3.90
N ASP A 155 -6.40 3.88 3.78
CA ASP A 155 -6.52 2.85 4.80
C ASP A 155 -5.26 2.79 5.68
N TRP A 156 -5.42 2.26 6.88
CA TRP A 156 -4.30 2.11 7.80
C TRP A 156 -4.55 1.02 8.81
N GLY A 157 -3.49 0.55 9.42
CA GLY A 157 -3.59 -0.41 10.48
C GLY A 157 -2.33 -0.54 11.32
N PHE A 158 -2.48 -1.21 12.45
CA PHE A 158 -1.38 -1.59 13.29
C PHE A 158 -0.88 -3.00 13.00
N THR A 159 0.39 -3.19 13.27
CA THR A 159 1.00 -4.48 13.47
C THR A 159 1.61 -4.52 14.86
N SER A 160 1.32 -5.55 15.61
CA SER A 160 1.88 -5.78 16.94
C SER A 160 1.93 -7.27 17.26
N ILE A 161 2.11 -7.59 18.52
CA ILE A 161 2.05 -8.96 19.02
C ILE A 161 0.62 -9.25 19.49
N MET A 162 -0.03 -10.23 18.85
CA MET A 162 -1.25 -10.84 19.36
C MET A 162 -0.85 -12.05 20.21
N TYR A 163 -1.44 -12.20 21.39
CA TYR A 163 -1.12 -13.30 22.30
C TYR A 163 -2.35 -13.89 23.00
N ASN A 164 -2.25 -15.18 23.32
CA ASN A 164 -3.30 -15.91 24.01
C ASN A 164 -3.21 -15.69 25.53
N THR A 165 -4.23 -15.05 26.11
CA THR A 165 -4.27 -14.69 27.53
C THR A 165 -4.44 -15.88 28.48
N GLU A 166 -4.74 -17.08 27.98
CA GLU A 166 -4.76 -18.30 28.78
C GLU A 166 -3.36 -18.92 28.97
N HIS A 167 -2.39 -18.55 28.12
CA HIS A 167 -1.04 -19.12 28.11
C HIS A 167 0.07 -18.11 28.35
N VAL A 168 -0.21 -16.82 28.11
CA VAL A 168 0.80 -15.76 28.12
C VAL A 168 0.32 -14.62 29.02
N ASP A 169 1.17 -14.17 29.92
CA ASP A 169 0.97 -12.94 30.67
C ASP A 169 1.03 -11.72 29.75
N GLU A 170 0.73 -10.52 30.25
CA GLU A 170 0.77 -9.27 29.48
C GLU A 170 2.12 -9.10 28.77
N VAL A 171 2.03 -8.89 27.44
CA VAL A 171 3.21 -8.65 26.59
C VAL A 171 3.40 -7.13 26.43
N THR A 172 4.57 -6.64 26.84
CA THR A 172 4.92 -5.21 26.81
C THR A 172 6.16 -4.89 25.96
N SER A 173 6.73 -5.88 25.28
CA SER A 173 7.91 -5.70 24.43
C SER A 173 7.91 -6.67 23.25
N TRP A 174 8.48 -6.25 22.14
CA TRP A 174 8.77 -7.10 20.98
C TRP A 174 9.74 -8.25 21.29
N ASP A 175 10.50 -8.17 22.40
CA ASP A 175 11.37 -9.24 22.87
C ASP A 175 10.62 -10.56 23.11
N ALA A 176 9.31 -10.52 23.33
CA ALA A 176 8.49 -11.72 23.49
C ALA A 176 8.59 -12.69 22.30
N LEU A 177 8.87 -12.19 21.08
CA LEU A 177 9.12 -13.02 19.90
C LEU A 177 10.43 -13.83 19.98
N PHE A 178 11.30 -13.51 20.94
CA PHE A 178 12.60 -14.16 21.15
C PHE A 178 12.68 -14.94 22.46
N ASP A 179 11.58 -14.97 23.24
CA ASP A 179 11.60 -15.63 24.54
C ASP A 179 11.52 -17.17 24.40
N PRO A 180 12.54 -17.92 24.82
CA PRO A 180 12.55 -19.37 24.70
C PRO A 180 11.48 -20.10 25.53
N GLN A 181 10.82 -19.40 26.49
CA GLN A 181 9.68 -20.00 27.19
C GLN A 181 8.51 -20.33 26.26
N TYR A 182 8.40 -19.65 25.12
CA TYR A 182 7.36 -19.83 24.12
C TYR A 182 7.82 -20.66 22.91
N ALA A 183 8.91 -21.42 23.04
CA ALA A 183 9.41 -22.27 21.96
C ALA A 183 8.33 -23.19 21.40
N ASP A 184 8.26 -23.32 20.07
CA ASP A 184 7.22 -24.03 19.30
C ASP A 184 5.83 -23.38 19.35
N HIS A 185 5.70 -22.15 19.93
CA HIS A 185 4.44 -21.44 20.08
C HIS A 185 4.45 -20.00 19.52
N ILE A 186 5.48 -19.64 18.77
CA ILE A 186 5.59 -18.33 18.14
C ILE A 186 5.25 -18.43 16.65
N SER A 187 4.58 -17.42 16.12
CA SER A 187 4.35 -17.26 14.71
C SER A 187 4.82 -15.88 14.23
N MET A 188 5.60 -15.86 13.16
CA MET A 188 6.18 -14.64 12.61
C MET A 188 5.84 -14.49 11.13
N TRP A 189 5.66 -13.25 10.69
CA TRP A 189 5.53 -12.94 9.27
C TRP A 189 6.84 -13.24 8.53
N ASN A 190 6.73 -13.90 7.37
CA ASN A 190 7.88 -14.27 6.56
C ASN A 190 8.37 -13.09 5.70
N ASP A 191 8.83 -12.03 6.37
CA ASP A 191 9.22 -10.77 5.74
C ASP A 191 10.51 -10.20 6.36
N GLY A 192 11.49 -9.88 5.52
CA GLY A 192 12.79 -9.37 5.95
C GLY A 192 12.72 -7.95 6.52
N PRO A 193 12.08 -7.00 5.86
CA PRO A 193 11.81 -5.68 6.43
C PRO A 193 11.17 -5.73 7.81
N ALA A 194 10.12 -6.54 8.01
CA ALA A 194 9.48 -6.70 9.32
C ALA A 194 10.45 -7.22 10.39
N ALA A 195 11.31 -8.18 10.03
CA ALA A 195 12.33 -8.70 10.95
C ALA A 195 13.36 -7.63 11.34
N VAL A 196 13.76 -6.77 10.42
CA VAL A 196 14.65 -5.63 10.68
C VAL A 196 13.97 -4.61 11.59
N SER A 197 12.71 -4.24 11.31
CA SER A 197 11.94 -3.29 12.11
C SER A 197 11.82 -3.77 13.57
N VAL A 198 11.40 -5.02 13.79
CA VAL A 198 11.31 -5.60 15.14
C VAL A 198 12.67 -5.55 15.86
N SER A 199 13.75 -5.92 15.17
CA SER A 199 15.10 -5.87 15.75
C SER A 199 15.54 -4.44 16.07
N ALA A 200 15.19 -3.47 15.21
CA ALA A 200 15.48 -2.06 15.44
C ALA A 200 14.73 -1.52 16.66
N TYR A 201 13.46 -1.86 16.82
CA TYR A 201 12.64 -1.47 17.98
C TYR A 201 13.26 -1.98 19.29
N ILE A 202 13.50 -3.29 19.38
CA ILE A 202 14.11 -3.93 20.57
C ILE A 202 15.43 -3.26 20.96
N ASN A 203 16.26 -2.89 19.97
CA ASN A 203 17.58 -2.32 20.22
C ASN A 203 17.60 -0.79 20.28
N GLY A 204 16.49 -0.11 20.02
CA GLY A 204 16.42 1.35 19.92
C GLY A 204 17.24 1.92 18.77
N TRP A 205 17.34 1.20 17.66
CA TRP A 205 18.04 1.64 16.45
C TRP A 205 17.14 2.40 15.51
N ASP A 206 17.72 3.35 14.77
CA ASP A 206 17.05 4.03 13.66
C ASP A 206 17.03 3.09 12.43
N GLU A 207 15.85 2.65 12.03
CA GLU A 207 15.66 1.75 10.89
C GLU A 207 16.26 2.31 9.59
N THR A 208 16.25 3.64 9.41
CA THR A 208 16.81 4.27 8.21
C THR A 208 18.34 4.26 8.18
N GLN A 209 19.00 3.90 9.29
CA GLN A 209 20.44 3.94 9.48
C GLN A 209 21.05 2.58 9.86
N ILE A 210 20.39 1.48 9.56
CA ILE A 210 20.91 0.13 9.86
C ILE A 210 22.24 -0.10 9.16
N THR A 211 23.29 -0.31 9.95
CA THR A 211 24.64 -0.60 9.46
C THR A 211 24.81 -2.07 9.06
N ALA A 212 25.87 -2.39 8.33
CA ALA A 212 26.19 -3.77 7.95
C ALA A 212 26.48 -4.66 9.18
N GLU A 213 27.06 -4.10 10.24
CA GLU A 213 27.31 -4.81 11.50
C GLU A 213 25.99 -5.12 12.21
N GLN A 214 25.06 -4.14 12.27
CA GLN A 214 23.73 -4.35 12.85
C GLN A 214 22.94 -5.38 12.03
N LEU A 215 22.98 -5.31 10.71
CA LEU A 215 22.30 -6.29 9.85
C LEU A 215 22.87 -7.72 10.06
N THR A 216 24.17 -7.85 10.30
CA THR A 216 24.78 -9.15 10.64
C THR A 216 24.32 -9.65 12.03
N GLN A 217 24.14 -8.75 12.99
CA GLN A 217 23.60 -9.10 14.30
C GLN A 217 22.14 -9.56 14.17
N ILE A 218 21.31 -8.82 13.43
CA ILE A 218 19.93 -9.16 13.15
C ILE A 218 19.83 -10.57 12.53
N GLU A 219 20.65 -10.87 11.53
CA GLU A 219 20.70 -12.19 10.91
C GLU A 219 20.96 -13.29 11.94
N ALA A 220 21.96 -13.10 12.81
CA ALA A 220 22.33 -14.08 13.83
C ALA A 220 21.20 -14.27 14.87
N ASP A 221 20.54 -13.19 15.28
CA ASP A 221 19.46 -13.23 16.27
C ASP A 221 18.23 -13.96 15.71
N TRP A 222 17.85 -13.71 14.44
CA TRP A 222 16.73 -14.40 13.81
C TRP A 222 17.02 -15.86 13.46
N ILE A 223 18.27 -16.22 13.14
CA ILE A 223 18.68 -17.64 13.03
C ILE A 223 18.51 -18.34 14.38
N ALA A 224 18.90 -17.69 15.48
CA ALA A 224 18.72 -18.25 16.82
C ALA A 224 17.24 -18.31 17.24
N GLN A 225 16.41 -17.37 16.78
CA GLN A 225 14.98 -17.30 17.07
C GLN A 225 14.18 -18.36 16.28
N LYS A 226 14.62 -18.70 15.07
CA LYS A 226 13.89 -19.58 14.15
C LYS A 226 13.35 -20.88 14.79
N PRO A 227 14.10 -21.61 15.66
CA PRO A 227 13.60 -22.80 16.35
C PRO A 227 12.46 -22.54 17.33
N LEU A 228 12.18 -21.29 17.68
CA LEU A 228 11.08 -20.92 18.58
C LEU A 228 9.73 -20.83 17.84
N ASN A 229 9.75 -20.68 16.50
CA ASN A 229 8.54 -20.55 15.72
C ASN A 229 7.85 -21.90 15.50
N ALA A 230 6.54 -21.92 15.72
CA ALA A 230 5.68 -22.99 15.23
C ALA A 230 5.62 -22.98 13.70
N PHE A 231 5.52 -21.77 13.12
CA PHE A 231 5.59 -21.56 11.67
C PHE A 231 5.81 -20.08 11.30
N TYR A 232 6.21 -19.86 10.05
CA TYR A 232 6.18 -18.54 9.39
C TYR A 232 4.95 -18.47 8.50
N TRP A 233 4.26 -17.31 8.50
CA TRP A 233 3.12 -17.07 7.63
C TRP A 233 3.44 -16.06 6.53
N SER A 234 2.67 -16.10 5.45
CA SER A 234 2.73 -15.21 4.29
C SER A 234 1.31 -14.70 3.95
N SER A 235 0.94 -14.65 2.68
CA SER A 235 -0.37 -14.16 2.24
C SER A 235 -1.57 -15.00 2.73
N GLU A 236 -1.36 -16.27 3.04
CA GLU A 236 -2.38 -17.18 3.60
C GLU A 236 -2.87 -16.76 5.00
N TYR A 237 -2.22 -15.79 5.61
CA TYR A 237 -2.56 -15.29 6.93
C TYR A 237 -4.01 -14.80 7.05
N VAL A 238 -4.51 -14.08 6.04
CA VAL A 238 -5.90 -13.58 6.04
C VAL A 238 -6.91 -14.70 6.10
N GLU A 239 -6.61 -15.85 5.48
CA GLU A 239 -7.44 -17.04 5.53
C GLU A 239 -7.33 -17.78 6.87
N LEU A 240 -6.19 -17.66 7.51
CA LEU A 240 -5.92 -18.28 8.80
C LEU A 240 -6.59 -17.53 9.95
N CYS A 241 -6.67 -16.21 9.92
CA CYS A 241 -7.16 -15.40 11.04
C CYS A 241 -8.57 -15.76 11.54
N PRO A 242 -9.58 -16.04 10.71
CA PRO A 242 -10.88 -16.48 11.17
C PRO A 242 -10.86 -17.85 11.84
N ASN A 243 -9.90 -18.68 11.48
CA ASN A 243 -9.74 -20.05 11.96
C ASN A 243 -8.62 -20.20 12.99
N TYR A 244 -7.89 -19.12 13.18
CA TYR A 244 -6.88 -19.02 14.20
C TYR A 244 -7.54 -18.99 15.54
N GLY A 245 -8.56 -19.61 15.70
CA GLY A 245 -8.89 -19.88 17.04
C GLY A 245 -7.66 -19.65 17.86
N PRO A 246 -7.34 -18.38 17.94
CA PRO A 246 -6.16 -18.02 17.28
C PRO A 246 -5.09 -18.61 18.01
N LEU A 247 -4.42 -19.04 17.68
CA LEU A 247 -3.64 -19.45 18.68
C LEU A 247 -4.31 -20.60 19.37
N ASP A 248 -4.96 -21.45 18.61
CA ASP A 248 -5.31 -22.70 19.20
C ASP A 248 -4.05 -23.28 19.92
N GLU A 249 -4.07 -24.42 20.50
CA GLU A 249 -2.99 -24.97 21.31
C GLU A 249 -1.57 -24.86 20.71
N GLN A 250 -1.43 -24.47 19.43
CA GLN A 250 -0.16 -24.45 18.74
C GLN A 250 0.58 -23.10 18.79
N VAL A 251 -0.11 -21.96 18.66
CA VAL A 251 0.51 -20.64 18.69
C VAL A 251 -0.01 -19.83 19.87
N TRP A 252 0.88 -19.30 20.69
CA TRP A 252 0.53 -18.45 21.83
C TRP A 252 0.92 -17.00 21.61
N ILE A 253 1.90 -16.75 20.75
CA ILE A 253 2.39 -15.41 20.40
C ILE A 253 2.50 -15.31 18.88
N ALA A 254 1.91 -14.28 18.30
CA ALA A 254 1.96 -14.01 16.86
C ALA A 254 2.33 -12.55 16.58
N TYR A 255 3.29 -12.33 15.68
CA TYR A 255 3.35 -11.08 14.94
C TYR A 255 2.08 -10.99 14.09
N ALA A 256 1.25 -10.00 14.30
CA ALA A 256 -0.09 -9.98 13.74
C ALA A 256 -0.54 -8.59 13.30
N TRP A 257 -1.27 -8.52 12.19
CA TRP A 257 -2.04 -7.34 11.82
C TRP A 257 -3.29 -7.21 12.68
N GLN A 258 -3.71 -5.99 12.95
CA GLN A 258 -4.87 -5.71 13.80
C GLN A 258 -6.18 -6.37 13.30
N GLY A 259 -6.35 -6.55 11.98
CA GLY A 259 -7.52 -7.22 11.42
C GLY A 259 -7.68 -8.66 11.92
N CYS A 260 -6.56 -9.37 12.11
CA CYS A 260 -6.56 -10.69 12.71
C CYS A 260 -6.98 -10.64 14.18
N TYR A 261 -6.45 -9.69 14.93
CA TYR A 261 -6.86 -9.46 16.31
C TYR A 261 -8.36 -9.13 16.41
N ALA A 262 -8.85 -8.18 15.63
CA ALA A 262 -10.25 -7.79 15.60
C ALA A 262 -11.18 -8.97 15.28
N THR A 263 -10.84 -9.77 14.26
CA THR A 263 -11.59 -10.96 13.88
C THR A 263 -11.63 -12.00 15.00
N SER A 264 -10.51 -12.22 15.66
CA SER A 264 -10.37 -13.16 16.77
C SER A 264 -11.15 -12.70 17.99
N LEU A 265 -11.04 -11.42 18.33
CA LEU A 265 -11.78 -10.79 19.43
C LEU A 265 -13.28 -10.87 19.19
N ALA A 266 -13.75 -10.57 17.99
CA ALA A 266 -15.16 -10.70 17.60
C ALA A 266 -15.67 -12.15 17.69
N ALA A 267 -14.80 -13.13 17.46
CA ALA A 267 -15.11 -14.55 17.63
C ALA A 267 -15.11 -15.00 19.11
N GLY A 268 -14.76 -14.12 20.05
CA GLY A 268 -14.71 -14.42 21.48
C GLY A 268 -13.48 -15.23 21.91
N ALA A 269 -12.41 -15.16 21.14
CA ALA A 269 -11.17 -15.83 21.47
C ALA A 269 -10.46 -15.15 22.67
N PRO A 270 -9.71 -15.90 23.50
CA PRO A 270 -8.98 -15.35 24.65
C PRO A 270 -7.68 -14.67 24.19
N VAL A 271 -7.79 -13.57 23.45
CA VAL A 271 -6.66 -12.85 22.88
C VAL A 271 -6.53 -11.45 23.42
N ALA A 272 -5.29 -10.96 23.46
CA ALA A 272 -4.98 -9.56 23.63
C ALA A 272 -3.97 -9.10 22.58
N TYR A 273 -3.88 -7.78 22.36
CA TYR A 273 -2.99 -7.15 21.39
C TYR A 273 -2.04 -6.22 22.12
N ALA A 274 -0.76 -6.54 22.05
CA ALA A 274 0.23 -5.84 22.82
C ALA A 274 0.33 -4.35 22.46
N ASN A 275 0.66 -3.55 23.46
CA ASN A 275 1.17 -2.19 23.30
C ASN A 275 2.61 -2.16 23.80
N PRO A 276 3.59 -2.56 22.95
CA PRO A 276 4.98 -2.63 23.36
C PRO A 276 5.52 -1.26 23.79
N ASP A 277 6.42 -1.24 24.77
CA ASP A 277 7.10 -0.01 25.20
C ASP A 277 7.88 0.65 24.06
N GLU A 278 8.31 -0.14 23.08
CA GLU A 278 8.98 0.31 21.85
C GLU A 278 7.99 0.88 20.80
N GLY A 279 6.69 0.77 21.04
CA GLY A 279 5.62 1.16 20.13
C GLY A 279 5.18 0.04 19.19
N ARG A 280 3.95 0.15 18.69
CA ARG A 280 3.44 -0.69 17.59
C ARG A 280 4.08 -0.26 16.28
N ASN A 281 4.05 -1.12 15.27
CA ASN A 281 4.28 -0.71 13.89
C ASN A 281 2.95 -0.30 13.24
N SER A 282 2.99 0.65 12.30
CA SER A 282 1.82 1.05 11.51
C SER A 282 2.16 1.16 10.04
N TRP A 283 1.22 0.77 9.24
CA TRP A 283 1.23 0.95 7.79
C TRP A 283 0.06 1.84 7.39
N VAL A 284 0.26 2.64 6.35
CA VAL A 284 -0.76 3.49 5.75
C VAL A 284 -0.76 3.27 4.25
N GLY A 285 -1.91 2.91 3.71
CA GLY A 285 -2.13 2.81 2.28
C GLY A 285 -2.23 4.18 1.65
N LEU A 286 -1.51 4.37 0.56
CA LEU A 286 -1.36 5.61 -0.16
C LEU A 286 -1.78 5.43 -1.61
N TYR A 287 -2.68 6.27 -2.09
CA TYR A 287 -3.03 6.34 -3.51
C TYR A 287 -2.29 7.46 -4.20
N GLY A 288 -1.66 7.15 -5.33
CA GLY A 288 -1.08 8.11 -6.25
C GLY A 288 -1.83 8.15 -7.58
N ILE A 289 -1.84 9.32 -8.24
CA ILE A 289 -2.32 9.43 -9.62
C ILE A 289 -1.12 9.30 -10.55
N SER A 290 -1.20 8.41 -11.53
CA SER A 290 -0.13 8.20 -12.51
C SER A 290 0.21 9.49 -13.24
N ALA A 291 1.51 9.72 -13.46
CA ALA A 291 1.97 10.88 -14.25
C ALA A 291 1.46 10.83 -15.69
N THR A 292 1.14 9.64 -16.20
CA THR A 292 0.67 9.40 -17.57
C THR A 292 -0.83 9.25 -17.70
N SER A 293 -1.59 9.34 -16.60
CA SER A 293 -3.07 9.24 -16.63
C SER A 293 -3.69 10.26 -17.58
N ASP A 294 -4.58 9.79 -18.42
CA ASP A 294 -5.41 10.60 -19.31
C ASP A 294 -6.71 11.09 -18.65
N SER A 295 -7.03 10.55 -17.44
CA SER A 295 -8.25 10.84 -16.67
C SER A 295 -7.95 11.42 -15.27
N PRO A 296 -7.11 12.48 -15.13
CA PRO A 296 -6.68 12.97 -13.83
C PRO A 296 -7.78 13.57 -12.96
N GLU A 297 -8.81 14.18 -13.53
CA GLU A 297 -9.93 14.73 -12.76
C GLU A 297 -10.85 13.60 -12.28
N LEU A 298 -11.04 12.56 -13.08
CA LEU A 298 -11.79 11.36 -12.68
C LEU A 298 -11.03 10.56 -11.60
N ALA A 299 -9.71 10.45 -11.76
CA ALA A 299 -8.83 9.86 -10.74
C ALA A 299 -8.93 10.62 -9.41
N LEU A 300 -8.93 11.94 -9.44
CA LEU A 300 -9.09 12.76 -8.25
C LEU A 300 -10.47 12.57 -7.61
N ALA A 301 -11.53 12.44 -8.39
CA ALA A 301 -12.88 12.13 -7.88
C ALA A 301 -12.93 10.74 -7.20
N PHE A 302 -12.19 9.76 -7.71
CA PHE A 302 -12.05 8.46 -7.07
C PHE A 302 -11.34 8.57 -5.71
N LEU A 303 -10.24 9.34 -5.63
CA LEU A 303 -9.52 9.56 -4.37
C LEU A 303 -10.37 10.33 -3.34
N ASP A 304 -11.17 11.30 -3.77
CA ASP A 304 -12.09 12.00 -2.88
C ASP A 304 -13.17 11.05 -2.32
N ALA A 305 -13.71 10.19 -3.18
CA ALA A 305 -14.69 9.18 -2.79
C ALA A 305 -14.12 8.11 -1.84
N LYS A 306 -12.82 7.81 -1.92
CA LYS A 306 -12.13 6.94 -0.95
C LYS A 306 -12.18 7.50 0.48
N LEU A 307 -12.16 8.82 0.62
CA LEU A 307 -12.26 9.50 1.91
C LEU A 307 -13.71 9.75 2.35
N ALA A 308 -14.71 9.40 1.56
CA ALA A 308 -16.12 9.63 1.88
C ALA A 308 -16.62 8.67 2.98
N GLU A 309 -17.70 9.10 3.65
CA GLU A 309 -18.21 8.44 4.85
C GLU A 309 -18.54 6.95 4.64
N LEU A 310 -19.27 6.62 3.57
CA LEU A 310 -19.73 5.24 3.37
C LEU A 310 -18.58 4.30 2.99
N THR A 311 -17.72 4.71 2.06
CA THR A 311 -16.53 3.94 1.66
C THR A 311 -15.59 3.71 2.84
N CYS A 312 -15.33 4.75 3.64
CA CYS A 312 -14.56 4.64 4.87
C CYS A 312 -15.22 3.71 5.91
N SER A 313 -16.52 3.87 6.14
CA SER A 313 -17.25 3.01 7.08
C SER A 313 -17.22 1.53 6.67
N ASN A 314 -17.29 1.25 5.37
CA ASN A 314 -17.15 -0.11 4.86
C ASN A 314 -15.74 -0.68 5.12
N ALA A 315 -14.67 0.11 4.89
CA ALA A 315 -13.30 -0.32 5.19
C ALA A 315 -13.15 -0.71 6.66
N VAL A 316 -13.72 0.09 7.57
CA VAL A 316 -13.64 -0.15 9.02
C VAL A 316 -14.47 -1.35 9.44
N THR A 317 -15.72 -1.44 9.00
CA THR A 317 -16.68 -2.42 9.54
C THR A 317 -16.64 -3.78 8.85
N LEU A 318 -16.27 -3.83 7.57
CA LEU A 318 -16.24 -5.07 6.80
C LEU A 318 -14.83 -5.69 6.72
N PHE A 319 -13.79 -4.84 6.75
CA PHE A 319 -12.41 -5.30 6.53
C PHE A 319 -11.49 -5.06 7.73
N TYR A 320 -11.98 -4.39 8.79
CA TYR A 320 -11.19 -4.06 9.97
C TYR A 320 -9.93 -3.23 9.66
N TYR A 321 -9.98 -2.38 8.62
CA TYR A 321 -8.95 -1.40 8.32
C TYR A 321 -9.37 -0.03 8.83
N GLY A 322 -8.44 0.74 9.40
CA GLY A 322 -8.70 2.14 9.70
C GLY A 322 -8.89 2.93 8.42
N CYS A 323 -9.64 4.03 8.47
CA CYS A 323 -9.76 4.96 7.36
C CYS A 323 -9.14 6.30 7.74
N ALA A 324 -8.53 6.99 6.77
CA ALA A 324 -7.91 8.29 6.98
C ALA A 324 -8.91 9.45 7.16
N ASN A 325 -10.21 9.18 7.26
CA ASN A 325 -11.22 10.17 7.63
C ASN A 325 -11.51 10.10 9.14
N GLN A 326 -11.02 11.09 9.89
CA GLN A 326 -11.12 11.12 11.35
C GLN A 326 -12.56 11.18 11.84
N GLU A 327 -13.47 11.86 11.12
CA GLU A 327 -14.89 11.91 11.51
C GLU A 327 -15.52 10.52 11.53
N VAL A 328 -15.16 9.66 10.58
CA VAL A 328 -15.63 8.27 10.53
C VAL A 328 -15.04 7.47 11.68
N MET A 329 -13.75 7.63 11.96
CA MET A 329 -13.09 6.93 13.07
C MET A 329 -13.67 7.35 14.43
N ASP A 330 -13.94 8.63 14.63
CA ASP A 330 -14.54 9.17 15.86
C ASP A 330 -16.00 8.73 16.09
N ALA A 331 -16.69 8.33 15.02
CA ALA A 331 -18.08 7.85 15.08
C ALA A 331 -18.22 6.35 15.39
N ILE A 332 -17.12 5.63 15.54
CA ILE A 332 -17.12 4.19 15.83
C ILE A 332 -17.62 3.96 17.26
N GLU A 333 -18.69 3.15 17.40
CA GLU A 333 -19.28 2.75 18.69
C GLU A 333 -19.09 1.24 19.00
N ASP A 334 -18.65 0.45 18.03
CA ASP A 334 -18.42 -0.99 18.21
C ASP A 334 -17.23 -1.23 19.14
N PRO A 335 -17.42 -1.91 20.29
CA PRO A 335 -16.35 -2.11 21.27
C PRO A 335 -15.18 -2.95 20.73
N VAL A 336 -15.42 -3.85 19.79
CA VAL A 336 -14.34 -4.62 19.13
C VAL A 336 -13.46 -3.72 18.31
N LEU A 337 -14.05 -2.80 17.55
CA LEU A 337 -13.32 -1.84 16.74
C LEU A 337 -12.61 -0.80 17.60
N ILE A 338 -13.26 -0.28 18.66
CA ILE A 338 -12.63 0.64 19.60
C ILE A 338 -11.36 0.02 20.18
N GLU A 339 -11.43 -1.23 20.62
CA GLU A 339 -10.28 -1.94 21.19
C GLU A 339 -9.21 -2.25 20.11
N ALA A 340 -9.61 -2.75 18.95
CA ALA A 340 -8.66 -3.13 17.89
C ALA A 340 -7.87 -1.94 17.35
N PHE A 341 -8.52 -0.78 17.24
CA PHE A 341 -7.88 0.47 16.77
C PHE A 341 -7.32 1.31 17.92
N ALA A 342 -7.50 0.88 19.17
CA ALA A 342 -7.12 1.63 20.37
C ALA A 342 -7.69 3.06 20.38
N LEU A 343 -8.95 3.26 19.96
CA LEU A 343 -9.58 4.57 19.84
C LEU A 343 -9.84 5.25 21.19
N ASP A 344 -9.81 4.52 22.26
CA ASP A 344 -9.89 5.01 23.64
C ASP A 344 -8.54 5.49 24.20
N ASP A 345 -7.43 5.22 23.50
CA ASP A 345 -6.09 5.69 23.84
C ASP A 345 -5.47 6.49 22.68
N PRO A 346 -5.79 7.79 22.55
CA PRO A 346 -5.24 8.61 21.46
C PRO A 346 -3.71 8.75 21.51
N SER A 347 -3.07 8.44 22.64
CA SER A 347 -1.61 8.49 22.76
C SER A 347 -0.90 7.37 21.99
N ILE A 348 -1.63 6.34 21.58
CA ILE A 348 -1.03 5.21 20.86
C ILE A 348 -0.42 5.62 19.52
N LEU A 349 -1.04 6.59 18.83
CA LEU A 349 -0.48 7.14 17.58
C LEU A 349 0.78 7.96 17.80
N GLU A 350 1.00 8.51 19.02
CA GLU A 350 2.21 9.25 19.36
C GLU A 350 3.43 8.33 19.56
N THR A 351 3.17 7.08 19.96
CA THR A 351 4.19 6.05 20.20
C THR A 351 4.33 5.05 19.06
N THR A 352 3.49 5.13 18.04
CA THR A 352 3.48 4.23 16.91
C THR A 352 4.64 4.52 15.94
N ASN A 353 5.30 3.46 15.49
CA ASN A 353 6.34 3.52 14.47
C ASN A 353 5.71 3.35 13.08
N PHE A 354 5.83 4.34 12.22
CA PHE A 354 5.40 4.21 10.82
C PHE A 354 6.52 3.59 9.98
N THR A 355 6.15 2.73 9.04
CA THR A 355 7.12 2.13 8.12
C THR A 355 7.96 3.22 7.44
N PRO A 356 9.27 3.24 7.64
CA PRO A 356 10.12 4.35 7.22
C PRO A 356 10.45 4.29 5.73
N LEU A 357 10.82 5.45 5.18
CA LEU A 357 11.44 5.53 3.86
C LEU A 357 12.88 5.02 3.95
N VAL A 358 13.17 3.93 3.24
CA VAL A 358 14.51 3.37 3.12
C VAL A 358 14.91 3.26 1.65
N THR A 359 16.21 3.20 1.38
CA THR A 359 16.71 3.06 0.01
C THR A 359 16.46 1.65 -0.54
N GLN A 360 16.43 1.51 -1.87
CA GLN A 360 16.34 0.20 -2.51
C GLN A 360 17.49 -0.72 -2.10
N GLU A 361 18.72 -0.18 -1.96
CA GLU A 361 19.88 -0.94 -1.50
C GLU A 361 19.68 -1.53 -0.10
N GLN A 362 19.10 -0.76 0.81
CA GLN A 362 18.77 -1.24 2.17
C GLN A 362 17.71 -2.35 2.10
N ARG A 363 16.66 -2.14 1.33
CA ARG A 363 15.58 -3.12 1.14
C ARG A 363 16.09 -4.44 0.57
N ASP A 364 16.91 -4.39 -0.46
CA ASP A 364 17.53 -5.56 -1.08
C ASP A 364 18.46 -6.29 -0.10
N ALA A 365 19.21 -5.53 0.70
CA ALA A 365 20.07 -6.09 1.73
C ALA A 365 19.27 -6.82 2.81
N TRP A 366 18.13 -6.26 3.26
CA TRP A 366 17.26 -6.86 4.26
C TRP A 366 16.59 -8.14 3.73
N THR A 367 16.06 -8.09 2.52
CA THR A 367 15.46 -9.26 1.85
C THR A 367 16.48 -10.37 1.63
N THR A 368 17.69 -10.01 1.24
CA THR A 368 18.80 -10.97 1.06
C THR A 368 19.22 -11.59 2.40
N MET A 369 19.33 -10.79 3.45
CA MET A 369 19.62 -11.26 4.82
C MET A 369 18.54 -12.25 5.25
N TRP A 370 17.26 -11.90 5.10
CA TRP A 370 16.15 -12.75 5.48
C TRP A 370 16.13 -14.08 4.72
N SER A 371 16.44 -14.06 3.42
CA SER A 371 16.58 -15.28 2.63
C SER A 371 17.64 -16.24 3.19
N ARG A 372 18.72 -15.70 3.78
CA ARG A 372 19.74 -16.54 4.46
C ARG A 372 19.19 -17.11 5.78
N VAL A 373 18.48 -16.30 6.58
CA VAL A 373 17.79 -16.78 7.79
C VAL A 373 16.86 -17.94 7.46
N GLN A 374 16.09 -17.82 6.37
CA GLN A 374 15.17 -18.88 5.98
C GLN A 374 15.86 -20.15 5.48
N ALA A 375 17.08 -20.06 4.97
CA ALA A 375 17.86 -21.19 4.43
C ALA A 375 18.56 -22.03 5.51
N GLU A 376 18.84 -21.47 6.70
CA GLU A 376 19.45 -22.16 7.86
C GLU A 376 18.38 -22.95 8.65
#